data_e43f7b0200ecb025956d0edf1ac08fc1
#
_entry.id   e43f7b0200ecb025956d0edf1ac08fc1
#
_cell.length_a   1.000
_cell.length_b   1.000
_cell.length_c   1.000
_cell.angle_alpha   90.00
_cell.angle_beta   90.00
_cell.angle_gamma   90.00
#
_symmetry.space_group_name_H-M   'P 1'
#
loop_
_entity.id
_entity.type
_entity.pdbx_description
1 polymer ?
#
loop_
_entity_poly.entity_id
_entity_poly.type
_entity_poly.pdbx_seq_one_letter_code
_entity_poly.pdbx_strand_id
1 'polypeptide(L)'
;MAKFKLAFEENFDYTGKPNPDIWTYQVGPKWANNEKQCYVDFDDNCYVKDGALHIIATKTNDLGCPYYSSRLMTKDKKHFQYGRFVVRAKMPQGRGSWPAVWFLGTTKEHRWPAMGEIDLLEYAGNRPNQVTCAIHTETYNHKIDTHKGSTYPMTDLAGEFHDYILEWTPEHLSFQVDYHEILKVEKQPGDTFKEWPFDQPYYMIVNLAVGGWYAGDIQDADLPFHFEVAFIRHFELIEA
;
A
#
# COMPACT_ATOMS: atom_id res chain seq x y z
N MET A 1 25.00 2.01 11.98
CA MET A 1 24.09 2.08 10.81
C MET A 1 23.57 0.68 10.55
N ALA A 2 22.27 0.53 10.47
CA ALA A 2 21.65 -0.75 10.16
C ALA A 2 22.19 -1.30 8.83
N LYS A 3 22.47 -2.59 8.77
CA LYS A 3 22.94 -3.27 7.56
C LYS A 3 21.84 -4.13 6.99
N PHE A 4 21.68 -4.06 5.68
CA PHE A 4 20.63 -4.74 4.95
C PHE A 4 21.18 -5.61 3.82
N LYS A 5 20.48 -6.71 3.52
CA LYS A 5 20.81 -7.63 2.42
C LYS A 5 19.54 -7.93 1.63
N LEU A 6 19.60 -7.86 0.29
CA LEU A 6 18.48 -8.21 -0.57
C LEU A 6 18.02 -9.65 -0.27
N ALA A 7 16.76 -9.80 0.10
CA ALA A 7 16.13 -11.07 0.48
C ALA A 7 14.95 -11.44 -0.42
N PHE A 8 14.31 -10.43 -1.03
CA PHE A 8 13.19 -10.63 -1.94
C PHE A 8 13.14 -9.48 -2.96
N GLU A 9 12.82 -9.82 -4.21
CA GLU A 9 12.50 -8.84 -5.24
C GLU A 9 11.38 -9.37 -6.14
N GLU A 10 10.52 -8.47 -6.56
CA GLU A 10 9.54 -8.64 -7.62
C GLU A 10 9.74 -7.49 -8.60
N ASN A 11 10.30 -7.81 -9.77
CA ASN A 11 10.70 -6.83 -10.79
C ASN A 11 9.69 -6.72 -11.93
N PHE A 12 8.64 -7.56 -11.93
CA PHE A 12 7.59 -7.57 -12.96
C PHE A 12 8.14 -7.67 -14.39
N ASP A 13 9.20 -8.45 -14.58
CA ASP A 13 9.95 -8.62 -15.84
C ASP A 13 9.36 -9.71 -16.77
N TYR A 14 8.08 -10.01 -16.59
CA TYR A 14 7.31 -10.98 -17.37
C TYR A 14 6.02 -10.33 -17.90
N THR A 15 5.22 -11.08 -18.67
CA THR A 15 3.93 -10.61 -19.18
C THR A 15 2.82 -11.58 -18.78
N GLY A 16 1.66 -11.06 -18.34
CA GLY A 16 0.50 -11.83 -17.95
C GLY A 16 -0.03 -11.49 -16.56
N LYS A 17 -0.62 -12.44 -15.87
CA LYS A 17 -1.10 -12.23 -14.49
C LYS A 17 0.08 -12.12 -13.51
N PRO A 18 -0.08 -11.36 -12.40
CA PRO A 18 0.87 -11.38 -11.29
C PRO A 18 1.20 -12.80 -10.83
N ASN A 19 2.49 -13.04 -10.51
CA ASN A 19 3.00 -14.35 -10.13
C ASN A 19 2.16 -14.99 -9.00
N PRO A 20 1.46 -16.11 -9.23
CA PRO A 20 0.58 -16.73 -8.24
C PRO A 20 1.34 -17.35 -7.04
N ASP A 21 2.65 -17.53 -7.11
CA ASP A 21 3.45 -17.98 -5.97
C ASP A 21 3.71 -16.85 -4.95
N ILE A 22 3.54 -15.60 -5.38
CA ILE A 22 3.75 -14.41 -4.56
C ILE A 22 2.40 -13.76 -4.20
N TRP A 23 1.51 -13.63 -5.20
CA TRP A 23 0.31 -12.82 -5.11
C TRP A 23 -0.97 -13.66 -5.04
N THR A 24 -1.90 -13.21 -4.23
CA THR A 24 -3.29 -13.69 -4.18
C THR A 24 -4.19 -12.49 -4.42
N TYR A 25 -5.17 -12.63 -5.33
CA TYR A 25 -6.23 -11.65 -5.47
C TYR A 25 -7.20 -11.72 -4.29
N GLN A 26 -7.56 -10.56 -3.77
CA GLN A 26 -8.66 -10.43 -2.83
C GLN A 26 -9.85 -9.82 -3.57
N VAL A 27 -10.81 -10.65 -3.94
CA VAL A 27 -11.96 -10.26 -4.78
C VAL A 27 -13.23 -10.07 -3.96
N GLY A 28 -14.14 -9.26 -4.45
CA GLY A 28 -15.47 -9.06 -3.90
C GLY A 28 -15.95 -7.62 -3.90
N PRO A 29 -17.23 -7.43 -3.67
CA PRO A 29 -17.86 -6.11 -3.46
C PRO A 29 -17.76 -5.68 -1.99
N LYS A 30 -18.02 -4.39 -1.75
CA LYS A 30 -18.20 -3.79 -0.40
C LYS A 30 -16.95 -3.85 0.47
N TRP A 31 -16.15 -2.83 0.36
CA TRP A 31 -14.93 -2.63 1.14
C TRP A 31 -15.14 -1.60 2.25
N ALA A 32 -14.16 -1.49 3.13
CA ALA A 32 -14.12 -0.47 4.18
C ALA A 32 -14.14 0.96 3.58
N ASN A 33 -14.20 1.97 4.43
CA ASN A 33 -13.99 3.37 4.08
C ASN A 33 -14.96 3.93 3.02
N ASN A 34 -16.13 3.27 2.81
CA ASN A 34 -17.10 3.66 1.80
C ASN A 34 -16.55 3.62 0.36
N GLU A 35 -15.54 2.80 0.12
CA GLU A 35 -14.98 2.56 -1.21
C GLU A 35 -16.05 2.07 -2.18
N LYS A 36 -15.91 2.40 -3.47
CA LYS A 36 -16.96 2.21 -4.49
C LYS A 36 -16.69 1.10 -5.50
N GLN A 37 -15.46 0.58 -5.57
CA GLN A 37 -15.11 -0.51 -6.47
C GLN A 37 -15.51 -1.87 -5.92
N CYS A 38 -15.72 -2.82 -6.84
CA CYS A 38 -15.50 -4.23 -6.58
C CYS A 38 -14.09 -4.60 -7.00
N TYR A 39 -13.35 -5.32 -6.17
CA TYR A 39 -12.10 -5.91 -6.58
C TYR A 39 -12.34 -7.21 -7.34
N VAL A 40 -11.66 -7.33 -8.47
CA VAL A 40 -11.75 -8.45 -9.42
C VAL A 40 -10.35 -8.97 -9.80
N ASP A 41 -10.31 -10.15 -10.40
CA ASP A 41 -9.10 -10.80 -10.93
C ASP A 41 -9.06 -10.82 -12.47
N PHE A 42 -9.70 -9.84 -13.10
CA PHE A 42 -9.78 -9.74 -14.55
C PHE A 42 -8.46 -9.24 -15.14
N ASP A 43 -8.08 -9.79 -16.30
CA ASP A 43 -6.83 -9.44 -16.99
C ASP A 43 -6.80 -7.95 -17.40
N ASP A 44 -7.95 -7.34 -17.71
CA ASP A 44 -8.04 -5.92 -18.03
C ASP A 44 -7.82 -5.00 -16.82
N ASN A 45 -8.01 -5.52 -15.60
CA ASN A 45 -7.88 -4.73 -14.37
C ASN A 45 -6.58 -4.97 -13.61
N CYS A 46 -5.88 -6.09 -13.87
CA CYS A 46 -4.60 -6.36 -13.21
C CYS A 46 -3.73 -7.29 -14.05
N TYR A 47 -2.61 -6.77 -14.52
CA TYR A 47 -1.65 -7.51 -15.34
C TYR A 47 -0.23 -6.99 -15.14
N VAL A 48 0.74 -7.79 -15.55
CA VAL A 48 2.16 -7.43 -15.67
C VAL A 48 2.50 -7.28 -17.13
N LYS A 49 3.11 -6.18 -17.49
CA LYS A 49 3.57 -5.87 -18.85
C LYS A 49 4.61 -4.75 -18.83
N ASP A 50 5.52 -4.76 -19.80
CA ASP A 50 6.51 -3.70 -20.03
C ASP A 50 7.33 -3.33 -18.77
N GLY A 51 7.63 -4.34 -17.92
CA GLY A 51 8.43 -4.17 -16.71
C GLY A 51 7.69 -3.53 -15.54
N ALA A 52 6.35 -3.62 -15.51
CA ALA A 52 5.55 -3.11 -14.40
C ALA A 52 4.29 -3.97 -14.15
N LEU A 53 3.84 -3.96 -12.90
CA LEU A 53 2.49 -4.32 -12.52
C LEU A 53 1.57 -3.13 -12.83
N HIS A 54 0.48 -3.40 -13.54
CA HIS A 54 -0.59 -2.44 -13.82
C HIS A 54 -1.86 -2.84 -13.07
N ILE A 55 -2.39 -1.93 -12.26
CA ILE A 55 -3.71 -2.05 -11.67
C ILE A 55 -4.58 -0.93 -12.25
N ILE A 56 -5.65 -1.33 -12.94
CA ILE A 56 -6.50 -0.43 -13.69
C ILE A 56 -7.90 -0.40 -13.06
N ALA A 57 -8.35 0.78 -12.66
CA ALA A 57 -9.73 0.96 -12.25
C ALA A 57 -10.58 1.43 -13.44
N THR A 58 -11.65 0.72 -13.71
CA THR A 58 -12.56 0.96 -14.84
C THR A 58 -13.99 1.20 -14.36
N LYS A 59 -14.74 2.04 -15.07
CA LYS A 59 -16.18 2.15 -14.89
C LYS A 59 -16.90 0.97 -15.52
N THR A 60 -17.96 0.50 -14.89
CA THR A 60 -18.78 -0.59 -15.40
C THR A 60 -20.27 -0.20 -15.47
N ASN A 61 -21.07 -1.01 -16.17
CA ASN A 61 -22.54 -0.90 -16.18
C ASN A 61 -23.20 -1.87 -15.18
N ASP A 62 -22.42 -2.56 -14.35
CA ASP A 62 -22.94 -3.41 -13.29
C ASP A 62 -23.44 -2.52 -12.13
N LEU A 63 -24.76 -2.57 -11.87
CA LEU A 63 -25.39 -1.76 -10.82
C LEU A 63 -24.91 -2.12 -9.42
N GLY A 64 -24.41 -3.35 -9.22
CA GLY A 64 -23.86 -3.80 -7.95
C GLY A 64 -22.40 -3.42 -7.76
N CYS A 65 -21.68 -3.14 -8.85
CA CYS A 65 -20.24 -2.88 -8.92
C CYS A 65 -19.94 -1.77 -9.92
N PRO A 66 -20.17 -0.50 -9.61
CA PRO A 66 -20.04 0.59 -10.57
C PRO A 66 -18.61 0.79 -11.09
N TYR A 67 -17.63 0.28 -10.35
CA TYR A 67 -16.21 0.30 -10.76
C TYR A 67 -15.58 -1.06 -10.48
N TYR A 68 -14.74 -1.55 -11.41
CA TYR A 68 -13.84 -2.69 -11.20
C TYR A 68 -12.43 -2.19 -10.98
N SER A 69 -11.71 -2.84 -10.08
CA SER A 69 -10.31 -2.62 -9.81
C SER A 69 -9.69 -3.90 -9.23
N SER A 70 -8.43 -3.87 -8.81
CA SER A 70 -7.80 -5.04 -8.24
C SER A 70 -7.06 -4.76 -6.94
N ARG A 71 -6.99 -5.82 -6.11
CA ARG A 71 -6.25 -5.85 -4.85
C ARG A 71 -5.50 -7.17 -4.76
N LEU A 72 -4.18 -7.04 -4.65
CA LEU A 72 -3.24 -8.13 -4.49
C LEU A 72 -2.73 -8.18 -3.06
N MET A 73 -2.46 -9.37 -2.54
CA MET A 73 -1.84 -9.54 -1.24
C MET A 73 -0.86 -10.71 -1.24
N THR A 74 0.17 -10.63 -0.40
CA THR A 74 1.13 -11.73 -0.19
C THR A 74 0.72 -12.67 0.96
N LYS A 75 -0.48 -12.49 1.51
CA LYS A 75 -1.00 -13.28 2.63
C LYS A 75 -0.91 -14.79 2.36
N ASP A 76 -0.46 -15.53 3.36
CA ASP A 76 -0.28 -17.00 3.34
C ASP A 76 0.77 -17.50 2.31
N LYS A 77 1.50 -16.59 1.66
CA LYS A 77 2.58 -16.88 0.69
C LYS A 77 3.90 -16.28 1.12
N LYS A 78 3.94 -14.97 1.37
CA LYS A 78 5.12 -14.25 1.79
C LYS A 78 4.79 -13.31 2.94
N HIS A 79 5.48 -13.50 4.05
CA HIS A 79 5.42 -12.59 5.20
C HIS A 79 6.78 -11.93 5.40
N PHE A 80 6.75 -10.74 5.98
CA PHE A 80 7.91 -9.91 6.22
C PHE A 80 7.94 -9.46 7.67
N GLN A 81 9.09 -9.36 8.24
CA GLN A 81 9.31 -8.74 9.53
C GLN A 81 10.66 -8.03 9.50
N TYR A 82 10.64 -6.73 9.76
CA TYR A 82 11.79 -5.83 9.67
C TYR A 82 12.42 -5.76 8.27
N GLY A 83 13.38 -4.86 8.13
CA GLY A 83 14.13 -4.69 6.90
C GLY A 83 13.82 -3.36 6.21
N ARG A 84 14.36 -3.21 5.02
CA ARG A 84 14.13 -2.05 4.17
C ARG A 84 13.33 -2.49 2.94
N PHE A 85 12.19 -1.84 2.73
CA PHE A 85 11.39 -2.00 1.51
C PHE A 85 11.63 -0.82 0.60
N VAL A 86 11.75 -1.09 -0.69
CA VAL A 86 11.77 -0.07 -1.74
C VAL A 86 10.72 -0.46 -2.76
N VAL A 87 9.72 0.39 -2.92
CA VAL A 87 8.63 0.23 -3.90
C VAL A 87 8.75 1.37 -4.89
N ARG A 88 8.98 1.06 -6.16
CA ARG A 88 9.01 2.05 -7.24
C ARG A 88 7.66 2.08 -7.94
N ALA A 89 6.92 3.18 -7.77
CA ALA A 89 5.55 3.29 -8.26
C ALA A 89 5.26 4.65 -8.88
N LYS A 90 4.28 4.67 -9.78
CA LYS A 90 3.72 5.86 -10.41
C LYS A 90 2.23 5.93 -10.15
N MET A 91 1.77 7.08 -9.64
CA MET A 91 0.38 7.27 -9.22
C MET A 91 -0.57 7.43 -10.40
N PRO A 92 -1.85 7.03 -10.26
CA PRO A 92 -2.87 7.31 -11.26
C PRO A 92 -3.19 8.80 -11.32
N GLN A 93 -3.53 9.28 -12.51
CA GLN A 93 -4.23 10.56 -12.65
C GLN A 93 -5.73 10.35 -12.43
N GLY A 94 -6.41 11.40 -11.93
CA GLY A 94 -7.86 11.44 -11.87
C GLY A 94 -8.45 11.44 -10.46
N ARG A 95 -9.51 12.24 -10.31
CA ARG A 95 -10.21 12.41 -9.04
C ARG A 95 -10.98 11.15 -8.64
N GLY A 96 -10.77 10.76 -7.40
CA GLY A 96 -11.37 9.56 -6.83
C GLY A 96 -10.49 8.32 -6.91
N SER A 97 -9.28 8.39 -7.52
CA SER A 97 -8.32 7.30 -7.45
C SER A 97 -7.64 7.24 -6.07
N TRP A 98 -7.46 6.01 -5.55
CA TRP A 98 -6.81 5.75 -4.26
C TRP A 98 -5.94 4.50 -4.32
N PRO A 99 -4.74 4.60 -4.91
CA PRO A 99 -3.74 3.55 -4.84
C PRO A 99 -3.11 3.48 -3.46
N ALA A 100 -2.73 2.27 -3.04
CA ALA A 100 -2.00 2.04 -1.80
C ALA A 100 -1.03 0.86 -1.90
N VAL A 101 0.09 0.98 -1.17
CA VAL A 101 0.98 -0.12 -0.82
C VAL A 101 1.14 -0.10 0.69
N TRP A 102 0.71 -1.17 1.34
CA TRP A 102 0.57 -1.22 2.78
C TRP A 102 0.70 -2.63 3.34
N PHE A 103 0.74 -2.76 4.65
CA PHE A 103 0.97 -4.02 5.33
C PHE A 103 -0.01 -4.22 6.49
N LEU A 104 -0.43 -5.46 6.69
CA LEU A 104 -1.22 -5.88 7.86
C LEU A 104 -0.53 -6.99 8.65
N GLY A 105 -0.63 -6.92 9.97
CA GLY A 105 -0.12 -7.95 10.86
C GLY A 105 -0.78 -9.31 10.63
N THR A 106 -0.04 -10.39 10.85
CA THR A 106 -0.51 -11.76 10.61
C THR A 106 -1.19 -12.41 11.81
N THR A 107 -1.18 -11.74 12.97
CA THR A 107 -1.80 -12.30 14.20
C THR A 107 -3.27 -12.62 13.99
N LYS A 108 -3.69 -13.78 14.52
CA LYS A 108 -5.10 -14.20 14.55
C LYS A 108 -5.82 -13.82 15.86
N GLU A 109 -5.06 -13.40 16.85
CA GLU A 109 -5.57 -13.02 18.18
C GLU A 109 -6.19 -11.64 18.19
N HIS A 110 -5.76 -10.78 17.29
CA HIS A 110 -6.20 -9.40 17.19
C HIS A 110 -6.84 -9.10 15.83
N ARG A 111 -7.83 -8.20 15.86
CA ARG A 111 -8.44 -7.61 14.66
C ARG A 111 -7.93 -6.18 14.47
N TRP A 112 -8.18 -5.63 13.29
CA TRP A 112 -7.90 -4.23 13.03
C TRP A 112 -8.60 -3.30 14.04
N PRO A 113 -7.92 -2.28 14.59
CA PRO A 113 -6.55 -1.85 14.31
C PRO A 113 -5.48 -2.51 15.20
N ALA A 114 -5.84 -3.31 16.19
CA ALA A 114 -4.90 -3.91 17.16
C ALA A 114 -3.88 -4.86 16.53
N MET A 115 -4.21 -5.48 15.38
CA MET A 115 -3.25 -6.33 14.65
C MET A 115 -2.09 -5.53 14.04
N GLY A 116 -2.21 -4.21 13.96
CA GLY A 116 -1.24 -3.30 13.35
C GLY A 116 -1.38 -3.18 11.83
N GLU A 117 -1.16 -1.95 11.34
CA GLU A 117 -1.14 -1.59 9.91
C GLU A 117 0.01 -0.63 9.66
N ILE A 118 0.69 -0.77 8.55
CA ILE A 118 1.75 0.12 8.07
C ILE A 118 1.38 0.53 6.65
N ASP A 119 1.03 1.79 6.45
CA ASP A 119 0.73 2.36 5.15
C ASP A 119 1.99 3.03 4.60
N LEU A 120 2.76 2.27 3.78
CA LEU A 120 3.97 2.79 3.17
C LEU A 120 3.67 3.93 2.21
N LEU A 121 2.59 3.79 1.45
CA LEU A 121 2.19 4.69 0.39
C LEU A 121 0.67 4.72 0.30
N GLU A 122 0.10 5.90 0.42
CA GLU A 122 -1.26 6.19 0.02
C GLU A 122 -1.29 7.49 -0.80
N TYR A 123 -2.14 7.52 -1.80
CA TYR A 123 -2.37 8.70 -2.64
C TYR A 123 -3.85 8.87 -2.91
N ALA A 124 -4.28 10.11 -3.10
CA ALA A 124 -5.65 10.43 -3.49
C ALA A 124 -5.67 11.39 -4.67
N GLY A 125 -6.29 11.00 -5.78
CA GLY A 125 -6.32 11.80 -7.00
C GLY A 125 -7.07 13.13 -6.89
N ASN A 126 -7.85 13.36 -5.82
CA ASN A 126 -8.41 14.67 -5.48
C ASN A 126 -7.39 15.60 -4.79
N ARG A 127 -6.21 15.10 -4.45
CA ARG A 127 -5.07 15.82 -3.86
C ARG A 127 -3.77 15.41 -4.58
N PRO A 128 -3.63 15.71 -5.88
CA PRO A 128 -2.65 15.06 -6.76
C PRO A 128 -1.18 15.44 -6.47
N ASN A 129 -0.94 16.48 -5.67
CA ASN A 129 0.41 16.98 -5.36
C ASN A 129 0.86 16.58 -3.95
N GLN A 130 0.40 15.45 -3.44
CA GLN A 130 0.83 14.96 -2.13
C GLN A 130 0.67 13.44 -2.02
N VAL A 131 1.55 12.84 -1.24
CA VAL A 131 1.50 11.45 -0.83
C VAL A 131 1.42 11.37 0.68
N THR A 132 0.80 10.33 1.21
CA THR A 132 0.71 10.08 2.65
C THR A 132 1.29 8.73 3.01
N CYS A 133 1.78 8.65 4.25
CA CYS A 133 2.11 7.41 4.93
C CYS A 133 1.57 7.46 6.36
N ALA A 134 1.30 6.30 6.94
CA ALA A 134 0.73 6.21 8.29
C ALA A 134 1.03 4.87 8.97
N ILE A 135 0.74 4.83 10.27
CA ILE A 135 0.58 3.58 11.01
C ILE A 135 -0.76 3.59 11.74
N HIS A 136 -1.35 2.39 11.88
CA HIS A 136 -2.52 2.19 12.72
C HIS A 136 -2.30 1.05 13.70
N THR A 137 -2.60 1.31 14.98
CA THR A 137 -2.49 0.37 16.09
C THR A 137 -3.72 0.49 16.99
N GLU A 138 -3.82 -0.32 18.06
CA GLU A 138 -4.91 -0.17 19.02
C GLU A 138 -4.95 1.25 19.61
N THR A 139 -3.80 1.79 19.97
CA THR A 139 -3.66 3.13 20.58
C THR A 139 -3.67 4.25 19.53
N TYR A 140 -3.11 4.01 18.33
CA TYR A 140 -2.95 5.03 17.29
C TYR A 140 -3.74 4.63 16.04
N ASN A 141 -4.92 5.20 15.82
CA ASN A 141 -5.70 4.92 14.62
C ASN A 141 -6.68 6.05 14.27
N HIS A 142 -7.14 6.09 13.02
CA HIS A 142 -8.00 7.14 12.52
C HIS A 142 -9.42 7.14 13.12
N LYS A 143 -9.91 6.01 13.67
CA LYS A 143 -11.25 5.97 14.30
C LYS A 143 -11.35 6.78 15.58
N ILE A 144 -10.21 6.99 16.24
CA ILE A 144 -10.10 7.78 17.47
C ILE A 144 -9.20 9.00 17.29
N ASP A 145 -8.87 9.34 16.04
CA ASP A 145 -8.07 10.51 15.63
C ASP A 145 -6.69 10.59 16.30
N THR A 146 -6.02 9.45 16.45
CA THR A 146 -4.70 9.32 17.08
C THR A 146 -3.64 8.69 16.18
N HIS A 147 -3.96 8.36 14.93
CA HIS A 147 -3.02 7.74 14.00
C HIS A 147 -1.77 8.60 13.83
N LYS A 148 -0.62 7.94 13.67
CA LYS A 148 0.63 8.62 13.34
C LYS A 148 0.84 8.56 11.84
N GLY A 149 0.88 9.69 11.19
CA GLY A 149 1.02 9.78 9.74
C GLY A 149 1.65 11.10 9.31
N SER A 150 2.03 11.16 8.05
CA SER A 150 2.57 12.35 7.41
C SER A 150 1.97 12.52 6.01
N THR A 151 1.77 13.77 5.63
CA THR A 151 1.43 14.17 4.26
C THR A 151 2.60 14.94 3.69
N TYR A 152 3.21 14.42 2.62
CA TYR A 152 4.36 15.02 1.97
C TYR A 152 3.96 15.66 0.64
N PRO A 153 4.16 16.98 0.46
CA PRO A 153 3.87 17.66 -0.81
C PRO A 153 4.91 17.26 -1.86
N MET A 154 4.45 16.84 -3.02
CA MET A 154 5.30 16.41 -4.13
C MET A 154 4.57 16.55 -5.44
N THR A 155 5.22 17.14 -6.44
CA THR A 155 4.72 17.26 -7.82
C THR A 155 5.04 16.00 -8.63
N ASP A 156 4.39 15.86 -9.78
CA ASP A 156 4.67 14.83 -10.79
C ASP A 156 4.45 13.37 -10.37
N LEU A 157 3.78 13.13 -9.23
CA LEU A 157 3.47 11.79 -8.72
C LEU A 157 2.79 10.87 -9.76
N ALA A 158 2.00 11.44 -10.66
CA ALA A 158 1.33 10.70 -11.73
C ALA A 158 2.09 10.73 -13.08
N GLY A 159 3.11 11.57 -13.22
CA GLY A 159 3.96 11.67 -14.39
C GLY A 159 5.17 10.75 -14.36
N GLU A 160 5.74 10.56 -13.19
CA GLU A 160 7.01 9.90 -12.98
C GLU A 160 6.93 8.76 -11.96
N PHE A 161 7.89 7.83 -12.04
CA PHE A 161 8.08 6.81 -11.02
C PHE A 161 8.93 7.36 -9.87
N HIS A 162 8.45 7.17 -8.65
CA HIS A 162 9.13 7.54 -7.42
C HIS A 162 9.42 6.32 -6.55
N ASP A 163 10.45 6.41 -5.72
CA ASP A 163 10.82 5.35 -4.77
C ASP A 163 10.19 5.64 -3.40
N TYR A 164 9.27 4.76 -2.97
CA TYR A 164 8.66 4.79 -1.65
C TYR A 164 9.38 3.77 -0.78
N ILE A 165 9.94 4.23 0.34
CA ILE A 165 10.85 3.44 1.15
C ILE A 165 10.33 3.36 2.57
N LEU A 166 10.26 2.13 3.11
CA LEU A 166 10.06 1.83 4.52
C LEU A 166 11.34 1.21 5.07
N GLU A 167 11.92 1.83 6.08
CA GLU A 167 12.91 1.18 6.94
C GLU A 167 12.22 0.78 8.25
N TRP A 168 12.18 -0.51 8.50
CA TRP A 168 11.47 -1.11 9.62
C TRP A 168 12.45 -1.94 10.46
N THR A 169 12.67 -1.49 11.68
CA THR A 169 13.55 -2.11 12.67
C THR A 169 12.75 -2.43 13.94
N PRO A 170 13.32 -3.18 14.91
CA PRO A 170 12.69 -3.33 16.23
C PRO A 170 12.43 -2.00 16.95
N GLU A 171 13.21 -0.94 16.65
CA GLU A 171 13.19 0.32 17.37
C GLU A 171 12.38 1.42 16.65
N HIS A 172 12.25 1.35 15.33
CA HIS A 172 11.57 2.40 14.57
C HIS A 172 11.02 1.95 13.22
N LEU A 173 10.07 2.74 12.73
CA LEU A 173 9.62 2.77 11.34
C LEU A 173 9.99 4.13 10.75
N SER A 174 10.76 4.19 9.66
CA SER A 174 11.07 5.39 8.90
C SER A 174 10.50 5.27 7.49
N PHE A 175 9.73 6.29 7.08
CA PHE A 175 9.09 6.37 5.78
C PHE A 175 9.79 7.45 4.96
N GLN A 176 10.13 7.13 3.71
CA GLN A 176 10.86 8.04 2.85
C GLN A 176 10.23 8.03 1.44
N VAL A 177 10.34 9.16 0.75
CA VAL A 177 10.06 9.29 -0.68
C VAL A 177 11.30 9.84 -1.35
N ASP A 178 11.81 9.16 -2.39
CA ASP A 178 13.05 9.52 -3.09
C ASP A 178 14.20 9.84 -2.10
N TYR A 179 14.31 8.99 -1.04
CA TYR A 179 15.31 9.10 0.03
C TYR A 179 15.16 10.31 0.96
N HIS A 180 14.06 11.09 0.87
CA HIS A 180 13.69 12.08 1.88
C HIS A 180 12.82 11.47 2.95
N GLU A 181 13.27 11.48 4.21
CA GLU A 181 12.46 11.01 5.34
C GLU A 181 11.27 11.97 5.53
N ILE A 182 10.05 11.39 5.49
CA ILE A 182 8.79 12.13 5.63
C ILE A 182 8.06 11.82 6.93
N LEU A 183 8.38 10.68 7.56
CA LEU A 183 7.88 10.29 8.86
C LEU A 183 8.86 9.33 9.52
N LYS A 184 9.11 9.52 10.81
CA LYS A 184 9.76 8.53 11.67
C LYS A 184 8.91 8.28 12.91
N VAL A 185 8.61 7.04 13.19
CA VAL A 185 7.91 6.60 14.39
C VAL A 185 8.84 5.71 15.18
N GLU A 186 9.17 6.12 16.41
CA GLU A 186 10.06 5.39 17.30
C GLU A 186 9.26 4.63 18.37
N LYS A 187 9.67 3.40 18.65
CA LYS A 187 9.20 2.63 19.80
C LYS A 187 9.62 3.32 21.09
N GLN A 188 8.68 3.54 22.00
CA GLN A 188 8.95 4.19 23.26
C GLN A 188 9.19 3.16 24.37
N PRO A 189 10.02 3.48 25.39
CA PRO A 189 10.13 2.67 26.58
C PRO A 189 8.74 2.47 27.24
N GLY A 190 8.31 1.23 27.40
CA GLY A 190 7.02 0.91 27.98
C GLY A 190 5.91 0.65 26.95
N ASP A 191 6.16 0.86 25.65
CA ASP A 191 5.20 0.47 24.60
C ASP A 191 4.91 -1.02 24.70
N THR A 192 3.63 -1.33 24.65
CA THR A 192 3.10 -2.68 24.59
C THR A 192 2.66 -3.02 23.17
N PHE A 193 2.06 -4.19 22.97
CA PHE A 193 1.49 -4.56 21.68
C PHE A 193 0.40 -3.56 21.20
N LYS A 194 -0.21 -2.79 22.10
CA LYS A 194 -1.22 -1.79 21.76
C LYS A 194 -0.67 -0.58 21.02
N GLU A 195 0.54 -0.15 21.41
CA GLU A 195 1.27 0.96 20.82
C GLU A 195 2.17 0.50 19.69
N TRP A 196 2.81 -0.68 19.86
CA TRP A 196 3.85 -1.19 18.97
C TRP A 196 3.64 -2.67 18.59
N PRO A 197 2.67 -2.98 17.73
CA PRO A 197 2.43 -4.35 17.25
C PRO A 197 3.42 -4.79 16.15
N PHE A 198 4.47 -4.02 15.87
CA PHE A 198 5.37 -4.20 14.72
C PHE A 198 6.48 -5.23 14.95
N ASP A 199 6.50 -5.90 16.10
CA ASP A 199 7.44 -6.98 16.41
C ASP A 199 6.88 -8.37 16.00
N GLN A 200 6.13 -8.43 14.92
CA GLN A 200 5.53 -9.65 14.35
C GLN A 200 5.59 -9.61 12.81
N PRO A 201 5.37 -10.76 12.14
CA PRO A 201 5.28 -10.78 10.68
C PRO A 201 4.05 -10.04 10.15
N TYR A 202 4.21 -9.42 8.98
CA TYR A 202 3.17 -8.75 8.20
C TYR A 202 3.11 -9.28 6.78
N TYR A 203 1.96 -9.21 6.13
CA TYR A 203 1.82 -9.41 4.70
C TYR A 203 1.57 -8.08 4.00
N MET A 204 2.04 -7.98 2.76
CA MET A 204 1.89 -6.79 1.93
C MET A 204 0.58 -6.83 1.16
N ILE A 205 0.01 -5.65 0.92
CA ILE A 205 -1.17 -5.42 0.09
C ILE A 205 -0.83 -4.32 -0.92
N VAL A 206 -1.22 -4.52 -2.18
CA VAL A 206 -1.14 -3.53 -3.26
C VAL A 206 -2.51 -3.43 -3.91
N ASN A 207 -3.11 -2.25 -3.93
CA ASN A 207 -4.44 -2.06 -4.49
C ASN A 207 -4.65 -0.67 -5.08
N LEU A 208 -5.72 -0.55 -5.87
CA LEU A 208 -6.26 0.72 -6.33
C LEU A 208 -7.73 0.79 -5.93
N ALA A 209 -8.04 1.49 -4.85
CA ALA A 209 -9.41 1.78 -4.46
C ALA A 209 -9.99 2.95 -5.28
N VAL A 210 -11.31 3.11 -5.25
CA VAL A 210 -12.03 4.16 -5.98
C VAL A 210 -13.00 4.87 -5.04
N GLY A 211 -12.86 6.19 -4.90
CA GLY A 211 -13.70 7.02 -4.04
C GLY A 211 -13.43 6.79 -2.56
N GLY A 212 -14.49 6.67 -1.79
CA GLY A 212 -14.42 6.50 -0.34
C GLY A 212 -14.12 7.79 0.42
N TRP A 213 -13.97 7.68 1.74
CA TRP A 213 -13.77 8.85 2.58
C TRP A 213 -12.44 9.57 2.33
N TYR A 214 -11.41 8.84 1.90
CA TYR A 214 -10.09 9.38 1.67
C TYR A 214 -9.94 10.03 0.29
N ALA A 215 -10.38 9.37 -0.79
CA ALA A 215 -10.25 9.89 -2.15
C ALA A 215 -11.45 10.76 -2.60
N GLY A 216 -12.56 10.76 -1.84
CA GLY A 216 -13.70 11.65 -2.07
C GLY A 216 -14.48 11.35 -3.34
N ASP A 217 -14.96 12.40 -4.01
CA ASP A 217 -15.79 12.31 -5.20
C ASP A 217 -15.00 11.76 -6.40
N ILE A 218 -15.65 10.91 -7.16
CA ILE A 218 -15.11 10.29 -8.37
C ILE A 218 -15.50 11.12 -9.57
N GLN A 219 -14.52 11.46 -10.41
CA GLN A 219 -14.77 12.08 -11.72
C GLN A 219 -14.74 10.99 -12.78
N ASP A 220 -15.88 10.53 -13.21
CA ASP A 220 -15.99 9.44 -14.19
C ASP A 220 -15.27 9.70 -15.52
N ALA A 221 -15.14 10.96 -15.91
CA ALA A 221 -14.42 11.35 -17.12
C ALA A 221 -12.90 11.14 -17.02
N ASP A 222 -12.37 10.97 -15.81
CA ASP A 222 -10.95 10.74 -15.59
C ASP A 222 -10.57 9.23 -15.66
N LEU A 223 -11.58 8.33 -15.71
CA LEU A 223 -11.36 6.89 -15.84
C LEU A 223 -10.94 6.50 -17.27
N PRO A 224 -10.11 5.45 -17.44
CA PRO A 224 -9.60 4.54 -16.40
C PRO A 224 -8.48 5.15 -15.56
N PHE A 225 -8.42 4.79 -14.27
CA PHE A 225 -7.26 5.12 -13.43
C PHE A 225 -6.19 4.06 -13.60
N HIS A 226 -4.92 4.46 -13.74
CA HIS A 226 -3.79 3.58 -13.95
C HIS A 226 -2.77 3.72 -12.82
N PHE A 227 -2.64 2.70 -12.00
CA PHE A 227 -1.59 2.58 -10.98
C PHE A 227 -0.52 1.61 -11.48
N GLU A 228 0.74 2.04 -11.46
CA GLU A 228 1.85 1.25 -11.97
C GLU A 228 2.90 1.03 -10.86
N VAL A 229 3.38 -0.22 -10.72
CA VAL A 229 4.48 -0.58 -9.82
C VAL A 229 5.58 -1.26 -10.63
N ALA A 230 6.75 -0.61 -10.73
CA ALA A 230 7.87 -1.12 -11.50
C ALA A 230 8.65 -2.22 -10.77
N PHE A 231 8.81 -2.09 -9.46
CA PHE A 231 9.40 -3.15 -8.64
C PHE A 231 9.04 -3.01 -7.17
N ILE A 232 9.18 -4.14 -6.45
CA ILE A 232 9.13 -4.22 -5.00
C ILE A 232 10.36 -4.98 -4.54
N ARG A 233 11.18 -4.37 -3.69
CA ARG A 233 12.38 -4.98 -3.12
C ARG A 233 12.34 -4.96 -1.61
N HIS A 234 12.70 -6.06 -1.00
CA HIS A 234 12.88 -6.18 0.45
C HIS A 234 14.31 -6.60 0.76
N PHE A 235 14.95 -5.80 1.58
CA PHE A 235 16.26 -6.07 2.14
C PHE A 235 16.08 -6.43 3.61
N GLU A 236 16.41 -7.65 4.00
CA GLU A 236 16.37 -8.08 5.40
C GLU A 236 17.40 -7.32 6.26
N LEU A 237 17.03 -7.04 7.49
CA LEU A 237 17.93 -6.45 8.49
C LEU A 237 18.94 -7.53 8.97
N ILE A 238 20.24 -7.28 8.78
CA ILE A 238 21.31 -8.20 9.21
C ILE A 238 21.90 -7.78 10.56
N GLU A 239 22.05 -6.46 10.75
CA GLU A 239 22.55 -5.84 11.99
C GLU A 239 21.78 -4.54 12.22
N ALA A 240 21.28 -4.31 13.45
CA ALA A 240 20.58 -3.11 13.87
C ALA A 240 21.55 -1.99 14.30
#